data_01891757883984184119e158c0ec8024
#
_entry.id   01891757883984184119e158c0ec8024
#
_cell.length_a   1.000
_cell.length_b   1.000
_cell.length_c   1.000
_cell.angle_alpha   90.00
_cell.angle_beta   90.00
_cell.angle_gamma   90.00
#
_symmetry.space_group_name_H-M   'P 1'
#
loop_
_entity.id
_entity.type
_entity.pdbx_description
1 polymer ?
#
loop_
_entity_poly.entity_id
_entity_poly.type
_entity_poly.pdbx_seq_one_letter_code
_entity_poly.pdbx_strand_id
1 'polypeptide(L)'
;MKNLKKVLALVLAVVMIMGTVAVASAKDYADIKADSDYAEAIDVLSNLNILDGFKNGETYNFQPDGYFTRAQAAKIVAIVHNAATNGKIKGQDAISSLYSNAQNPFVDCNNSWALPFINYCRITGLAD
;
A
#
# COMPACT_ATOMS: atom_id res chain seq x y z
N MET A 1 21.16 -1.69 44.51
CA MET A 1 19.72 -1.90 44.33
C MET A 1 18.92 -0.66 43.89
N LYS A 2 19.29 0.55 44.27
CA LYS A 2 18.59 1.77 43.82
C LYS A 2 18.68 2.00 42.27
N ASN A 3 19.77 1.59 41.65
CA ASN A 3 19.97 1.77 40.19
C ASN A 3 19.23 0.74 39.35
N LEU A 4 19.01 -0.47 39.86
CA LEU A 4 18.27 -1.53 39.18
C LEU A 4 16.79 -1.14 38.94
N LYS A 5 16.16 -0.51 39.93
CA LYS A 5 14.79 0.00 39.80
C LYS A 5 14.67 1.12 38.76
N LYS A 6 15.70 2.00 38.66
CA LYS A 6 15.73 3.06 37.64
C LYS A 6 15.94 2.49 36.24
N VAL A 7 16.82 1.51 36.11
CA VAL A 7 17.05 0.80 34.82
C VAL A 7 15.80 0.05 34.41
N LEU A 8 15.14 -0.66 35.33
CA LEU A 8 13.89 -1.37 35.03
C LEU A 8 12.77 -0.40 34.63
N ALA A 9 12.64 0.74 35.29
CA ALA A 9 11.65 1.77 34.93
C ALA A 9 11.96 2.38 33.54
N LEU A 10 13.23 2.59 33.22
CA LEU A 10 13.63 3.07 31.89
C LEU A 10 13.33 2.06 30.79
N VAL A 11 13.61 0.78 31.02
CA VAL A 11 13.29 -0.30 30.06
C VAL A 11 11.79 -0.42 29.87
N LEU A 12 10.99 -0.34 30.93
CA LEU A 12 9.53 -0.36 30.82
C LEU A 12 8.98 0.84 30.04
N ALA A 13 9.54 2.04 30.28
CA ALA A 13 9.15 3.24 29.53
C ALA A 13 9.49 3.13 28.03
N VAL A 14 10.66 2.58 27.70
CA VAL A 14 11.05 2.33 26.29
C VAL A 14 10.14 1.30 25.63
N VAL A 15 9.80 0.23 26.34
CA VAL A 15 8.85 -0.80 25.83
C VAL A 15 7.45 -0.21 25.62
N MET A 16 6.99 0.67 26.52
CA MET A 16 5.70 1.35 26.31
C MET A 16 5.72 2.33 25.14
N ILE A 17 6.83 3.03 24.89
CA ILE A 17 6.97 3.94 23.75
C ILE A 17 7.04 3.15 22.42
N MET A 18 7.68 1.99 22.41
CA MET A 18 7.71 1.11 21.25
C MET A 18 6.35 0.40 20.98
N GLY A 19 5.48 0.33 21.98
CA GLY A 19 4.13 -0.25 21.86
C GLY A 19 3.09 0.69 21.24
N THR A 20 3.37 1.96 21.04
CA THR A 20 2.56 2.87 20.24
C THR A 20 3.01 2.84 18.78
N VAL A 21 2.99 1.66 18.17
CA VAL A 21 2.86 1.61 16.72
C VAL A 21 1.53 2.29 16.45
N ALA A 22 1.55 3.50 15.91
CA ALA A 22 0.36 4.09 15.33
C ALA A 22 -0.16 3.07 14.33
N VAL A 23 -1.20 2.33 14.71
CA VAL A 23 -1.98 1.54 13.77
C VAL A 23 -2.48 2.62 12.82
N ALA A 24 -1.86 2.72 11.63
CA ALA A 24 -2.41 3.51 10.56
C ALA A 24 -3.86 3.08 10.46
N SER A 25 -4.76 4.04 10.69
CA SER A 25 -6.18 3.74 10.80
C SER A 25 -6.57 2.98 9.55
N ALA A 26 -6.97 1.72 9.69
CA ALA A 26 -7.46 0.92 8.58
C ALA A 26 -8.52 1.76 7.87
N LYS A 27 -8.44 1.89 6.56
CA LYS A 27 -9.47 2.59 5.80
C LYS A 27 -10.76 1.81 5.98
N ASP A 28 -11.76 2.46 6.54
CA ASP A 28 -13.07 1.86 6.72
C ASP A 28 -13.82 1.94 5.38
N TYR A 29 -14.15 0.79 4.81
CA TYR A 29 -14.86 0.70 3.54
C TYR A 29 -16.35 0.51 3.82
N ALA A 30 -17.17 1.48 3.42
CA ALA A 30 -18.60 1.50 3.70
C ALA A 30 -19.39 0.35 3.04
N ASP A 31 -18.82 -0.24 1.97
CA ASP A 31 -19.42 -1.32 1.19
C ASP A 31 -18.86 -2.71 1.51
N ILE A 32 -17.97 -2.84 2.52
CA ILE A 32 -17.43 -4.12 2.98
C ILE A 32 -18.04 -4.45 4.34
N LYS A 33 -18.67 -5.60 4.44
CA LYS A 33 -19.16 -6.12 5.70
C LYS A 33 -18.02 -6.76 6.49
N ALA A 34 -17.99 -6.52 7.80
CA ALA A 34 -16.96 -7.06 8.68
C ALA A 34 -16.89 -8.59 8.72
N ASP A 35 -17.99 -9.27 8.39
CA ASP A 35 -18.12 -10.72 8.34
C ASP A 35 -17.85 -11.32 6.94
N SER A 36 -17.42 -10.51 5.97
CA SER A 36 -17.09 -11.03 4.64
C SER A 36 -15.75 -11.76 4.64
N ASP A 37 -15.65 -12.86 3.87
CA ASP A 37 -14.48 -13.74 3.78
C ASP A 37 -13.19 -13.00 3.35
N TYR A 38 -13.33 -11.83 2.74
CA TYR A 38 -12.20 -11.02 2.23
C TYR A 38 -11.94 -9.74 3.04
N ALA A 39 -12.72 -9.47 4.11
CA ALA A 39 -12.57 -8.25 4.90
C ALA A 39 -11.15 -8.12 5.47
N GLU A 40 -10.63 -9.18 6.10
CA GLU A 40 -9.27 -9.21 6.67
C GLU A 40 -8.20 -8.96 5.60
N ALA A 41 -8.34 -9.58 4.42
CA ALA A 41 -7.39 -9.39 3.33
C ALA A 41 -7.39 -7.94 2.82
N ILE A 42 -8.56 -7.31 2.71
CA ILE A 42 -8.69 -5.91 2.32
C ILE A 42 -8.03 -5.01 3.36
N ASP A 43 -8.26 -5.24 4.64
CA ASP A 43 -7.65 -4.46 5.73
C ASP A 43 -6.13 -4.55 5.70
N VAL A 44 -5.57 -5.75 5.58
CA VAL A 44 -4.13 -5.96 5.50
C VAL A 44 -3.53 -5.23 4.29
N LEU A 45 -4.12 -5.40 3.11
CA LEU A 45 -3.61 -4.80 1.88
C LEU A 45 -3.76 -3.26 1.87
N SER A 46 -4.80 -2.74 2.52
CA SER A 46 -5.01 -1.30 2.68
C SER A 46 -4.01 -0.69 3.66
N ASN A 47 -3.74 -1.37 4.79
CA ASN A 47 -2.72 -0.97 5.76
C ASN A 47 -1.30 -0.98 5.16
N LEU A 48 -1.05 -1.86 4.20
CA LEU A 48 0.19 -1.91 3.43
C LEU A 48 0.23 -0.88 2.28
N ASN A 49 -0.80 -0.04 2.12
CA ASN A 49 -0.95 0.93 1.02
C ASN A 49 -0.86 0.30 -0.38
N ILE A 50 -1.29 -0.95 -0.49
CA ILE A 50 -1.43 -1.65 -1.79
C ILE A 50 -2.78 -1.34 -2.40
N LEU A 51 -3.83 -1.29 -1.57
CA LEU A 51 -5.19 -0.95 -1.95
C LEU A 51 -5.59 0.41 -1.36
N ASP A 52 -6.16 1.29 -2.17
CA ASP A 52 -6.61 2.61 -1.70
C ASP A 52 -8.13 2.74 -1.61
N GLY A 53 -8.87 1.93 -2.39
CA GLY A 53 -10.30 2.11 -2.58
C GLY A 53 -10.65 3.42 -3.31
N PHE A 54 -11.93 3.72 -3.33
CA PHE A 54 -12.48 4.91 -3.99
C PHE A 54 -13.08 5.84 -2.94
N LYS A 55 -12.56 7.06 -2.88
CA LYS A 55 -13.07 8.07 -1.96
C LYS A 55 -14.47 8.51 -2.37
N ASN A 56 -15.41 8.46 -1.43
CA ASN A 56 -16.78 8.90 -1.61
C ASN A 56 -17.18 9.84 -0.44
N GLY A 57 -17.02 11.14 -0.61
CA GLY A 57 -17.18 12.11 0.45
C GLY A 57 -16.15 11.91 1.57
N GLU A 58 -16.61 11.60 2.78
CA GLU A 58 -15.77 11.32 3.95
C GLU A 58 -15.45 9.83 4.11
N THR A 59 -16.09 8.94 3.33
CA THR A 59 -15.93 7.49 3.39
C THR A 59 -15.12 6.98 2.21
N TYR A 60 -14.77 5.70 2.26
CA TYR A 60 -14.16 4.96 1.15
C TYR A 60 -15.05 3.79 0.76
N ASN A 61 -15.07 3.46 -0.52
CA ASN A 61 -15.71 2.26 -1.07
C ASN A 61 -14.63 1.38 -1.71
N PHE A 62 -14.77 0.08 -1.54
CA PHE A 62 -13.87 -0.90 -2.17
C PHE A 62 -14.36 -1.31 -3.55
N GLN A 63 -15.68 -1.41 -3.73
CA GLN A 63 -16.40 -1.85 -4.94
C GLN A 63 -16.05 -3.29 -5.33
N PRO A 64 -16.36 -4.29 -4.46
CA PRO A 64 -15.97 -5.67 -4.67
C PRO A 64 -16.54 -6.28 -5.97
N ASP A 65 -17.71 -5.82 -6.40
CA ASP A 65 -18.37 -6.26 -7.64
C ASP A 65 -17.98 -5.41 -8.86
N GLY A 66 -17.08 -4.45 -8.68
CA GLY A 66 -16.61 -3.56 -9.74
C GLY A 66 -15.61 -4.24 -10.70
N TYR A 67 -15.52 -3.73 -11.93
CA TYR A 67 -14.52 -4.19 -12.87
C TYR A 67 -13.12 -3.74 -12.44
N PHE A 68 -12.19 -4.69 -12.43
CA PHE A 68 -10.78 -4.43 -12.18
C PHE A 68 -10.07 -4.03 -13.48
N THR A 69 -9.58 -2.80 -13.55
CA THR A 69 -8.96 -2.26 -14.75
C THR A 69 -7.49 -2.68 -14.89
N ARG A 70 -6.97 -2.68 -16.12
CA ARG A 70 -5.53 -2.91 -16.40
C ARG A 70 -4.62 -1.92 -15.66
N ALA A 71 -5.06 -0.67 -15.54
CA ALA A 71 -4.34 0.38 -14.79
C ALA A 71 -4.22 0.04 -13.29
N GLN A 72 -5.29 -0.44 -12.67
CA GLN A 72 -5.29 -0.90 -11.29
C GLN A 72 -4.42 -2.15 -11.12
N ALA A 73 -4.48 -3.09 -12.06
CA ALA A 73 -3.62 -4.27 -12.08
C ALA A 73 -2.13 -3.88 -12.11
N ALA A 74 -1.74 -2.97 -13.00
CA ALA A 74 -0.37 -2.51 -13.12
C ALA A 74 0.15 -1.91 -11.81
N LYS A 75 -0.66 -1.11 -11.10
CA LYS A 75 -0.30 -0.55 -9.80
C LYS A 75 -0.03 -1.65 -8.77
N ILE A 76 -0.97 -2.58 -8.60
CA ILE A 76 -0.85 -3.64 -7.59
C ILE A 76 0.35 -4.53 -7.89
N VAL A 77 0.50 -4.98 -9.14
CA VAL A 77 1.62 -5.83 -9.56
C VAL A 77 2.96 -5.13 -9.34
N ALA A 78 3.07 -3.85 -9.69
CA ALA A 78 4.29 -3.07 -9.48
C ALA A 78 4.67 -2.97 -7.99
N ILE A 79 3.71 -2.68 -7.10
CA ILE A 79 3.96 -2.55 -5.67
C ILE A 79 4.38 -3.90 -5.07
N VAL A 80 3.62 -4.96 -5.36
CA VAL A 80 3.89 -6.31 -4.83
C VAL A 80 5.23 -6.85 -5.34
N HIS A 81 5.51 -6.73 -6.64
CA HIS A 81 6.80 -7.15 -7.21
C HIS A 81 7.97 -6.35 -6.63
N ASN A 82 7.83 -5.04 -6.48
CA ASN A 82 8.85 -4.20 -5.86
C ASN A 82 9.11 -4.63 -4.40
N ALA A 83 8.07 -4.94 -3.64
CA ALA A 83 8.20 -5.44 -2.28
C ALA A 83 8.91 -6.78 -2.23
N ALA A 84 8.56 -7.71 -3.12
CA ALA A 84 9.15 -9.04 -3.18
C ALA A 84 10.64 -9.02 -3.57
N THR A 85 11.02 -8.13 -4.49
CA THR A 85 12.41 -8.05 -4.99
C THR A 85 13.33 -7.21 -4.12
N ASN A 86 12.82 -6.19 -3.44
CA ASN A 86 13.62 -5.27 -2.62
C ASN A 86 13.48 -5.50 -1.11
N GLY A 87 12.67 -6.47 -0.68
CA GLY A 87 12.43 -6.80 0.73
C GLY A 87 11.76 -5.69 1.55
N LYS A 88 11.26 -4.64 0.90
CA LYS A 88 10.55 -3.50 1.51
C LYS A 88 9.43 -3.05 0.60
N ILE A 89 8.25 -2.85 1.18
CA ILE A 89 7.16 -2.19 0.48
C ILE A 89 7.55 -0.73 0.33
N LYS A 90 8.05 -0.38 -0.85
CA LYS A 90 8.14 1.03 -1.25
C LYS A 90 6.74 1.41 -1.69
N GLY A 91 6.14 2.37 -0.97
CA GLY A 91 4.81 2.85 -1.29
C GLY A 91 4.70 3.33 -2.74
N GLN A 92 3.48 3.49 -3.21
CA GLN A 92 3.18 3.99 -4.56
C GLN A 92 3.96 5.25 -4.94
N ASP A 93 4.23 6.13 -3.97
CA ASP A 93 4.96 7.39 -4.20
C ASP A 93 6.40 7.18 -4.66
N ALA A 94 7.07 6.15 -4.12
CA ALA A 94 8.44 5.84 -4.51
C ALA A 94 8.51 5.29 -5.94
N ILE A 95 7.54 4.44 -6.36
CA ILE A 95 7.46 3.95 -7.73
C ILE A 95 7.10 5.11 -8.66
N SER A 96 6.13 5.94 -8.27
CA SER A 96 5.71 7.10 -9.05
C SER A 96 6.87 8.06 -9.30
N SER A 97 7.64 8.40 -8.28
CA SER A 97 8.76 9.35 -8.43
C SER A 97 9.89 8.82 -9.32
N LEU A 98 10.17 7.50 -9.29
CA LEU A 98 11.26 6.90 -10.04
C LEU A 98 10.90 6.63 -11.52
N TYR A 99 9.64 6.35 -11.82
CA TYR A 99 9.22 5.85 -13.13
C TYR A 99 8.28 6.78 -13.90
N SER A 100 7.91 7.96 -13.34
CA SER A 100 7.03 8.93 -14.02
C SER A 100 7.58 9.42 -15.36
N ASN A 101 8.90 9.61 -15.44
CA ASN A 101 9.57 10.14 -16.62
C ASN A 101 10.25 9.06 -17.46
N ALA A 102 10.02 7.78 -17.17
CA ALA A 102 10.58 6.70 -17.96
C ALA A 102 9.93 6.68 -19.37
N GLN A 103 10.73 6.35 -20.37
CA GLN A 103 10.23 6.26 -21.74
C GLN A 103 9.16 5.17 -21.85
N ASN A 104 7.99 5.54 -22.33
CA ASN A 104 6.84 4.65 -22.50
C ASN A 104 6.56 4.40 -23.98
N PRO A 105 6.57 3.14 -24.43
CA PRO A 105 6.22 2.80 -25.82
C PRO A 105 4.71 2.73 -26.05
N PHE A 106 3.89 2.68 -24.99
CA PHE A 106 2.44 2.55 -25.09
C PHE A 106 1.79 3.93 -25.24
N VAL A 107 1.34 4.24 -26.43
CA VAL A 107 0.80 5.57 -26.77
C VAL A 107 -0.56 5.87 -26.11
N ASP A 108 -1.29 4.83 -25.74
CA ASP A 108 -2.63 4.91 -25.16
C ASP A 108 -2.65 5.20 -23.64
N CYS A 109 -1.50 5.17 -22.98
CA CYS A 109 -1.41 5.39 -21.54
C CYS A 109 -0.59 6.63 -21.12
N ASN A 110 -0.17 7.47 -22.04
CA ASN A 110 0.66 8.65 -21.76
C ASN A 110 0.04 9.64 -20.76
N ASN A 111 -1.28 9.74 -20.74
CA ASN A 111 -2.02 10.59 -19.79
C ASN A 111 -2.65 9.79 -18.64
N SER A 112 -2.28 8.52 -18.46
CA SER A 112 -2.83 7.68 -17.40
C SER A 112 -2.17 7.98 -16.06
N TRP A 113 -2.95 8.05 -15.01
CA TRP A 113 -2.44 8.10 -13.64
C TRP A 113 -1.55 6.87 -13.30
N ALA A 114 -1.77 5.75 -14.00
CA ALA A 114 -1.03 4.51 -13.80
C ALA A 114 0.29 4.45 -14.60
N LEU A 115 0.63 5.50 -15.35
CA LEU A 115 1.83 5.53 -16.20
C LEU A 115 3.11 5.09 -15.47
N PRO A 116 3.42 5.55 -14.25
CA PRO A 116 4.63 5.11 -13.53
C PRO A 116 4.64 3.61 -13.24
N PHE A 117 3.50 3.03 -12.92
CA PHE A 117 3.36 1.61 -12.63
C PHE A 117 3.46 0.76 -13.91
N ILE A 118 2.90 1.25 -15.01
CA ILE A 118 3.02 0.63 -16.34
C ILE A 118 4.49 0.64 -16.77
N ASN A 119 5.18 1.76 -16.63
CA ASN A 119 6.61 1.88 -16.91
C ASN A 119 7.44 0.92 -16.06
N TYR A 120 7.14 0.83 -14.77
CA TYR A 120 7.77 -0.13 -13.87
C TYR A 120 7.59 -1.56 -14.38
N CYS A 121 6.35 -1.98 -14.67
CA CYS A 121 6.05 -3.33 -15.14
C CYS A 121 6.79 -3.66 -16.43
N ARG A 122 6.88 -2.71 -17.37
CA ARG A 122 7.63 -2.88 -18.61
C ARG A 122 9.13 -3.04 -18.37
N ILE A 123 9.74 -2.13 -17.60
CA ILE A 123 11.19 -2.13 -17.34
C ILE A 123 11.63 -3.40 -16.59
N THR A 124 10.78 -3.92 -15.75
CA THR A 124 11.03 -5.16 -14.98
C THR A 124 10.63 -6.44 -15.72
N GLY A 125 10.09 -6.34 -16.95
CA GLY A 125 9.68 -7.50 -17.74
C GLY A 125 8.39 -8.18 -17.27
N LEU A 126 7.56 -7.48 -16.51
CA LEU A 126 6.25 -7.98 -16.05
C LEU A 126 5.12 -7.73 -17.08
N ALA A 127 5.35 -6.83 -18.03
CA ALA A 127 4.44 -6.52 -19.13
C ALA A 127 5.22 -6.17 -20.38
N ASP A 128 4.76 -6.65 -21.52
CA ASP A 128 5.27 -6.39 -22.88
C ASP A 128 4.37 -5.40 -23.62
#